data_896dcf08911f2b26ab03a8ada8e21f37
#
_entry.id   896dcf08911f2b26ab03a8ada8e21f37
#
_cell.length_a   1.000
_cell.length_b   1.000
_cell.length_c   1.000
_cell.angle_alpha   90.00
_cell.angle_beta   90.00
_cell.angle_gamma   90.00
#
_symmetry.space_group_name_H-M   'P 1'
#
loop_
_entity.id
_entity.type
_entity.pdbx_description
1 polymer ?
#
loop_
_entity_poly.entity_id
_entity_poly.type
_entity_poly.pdbx_seq_one_letter_code
_entity_poly.pdbx_strand_id
1 'polypeptide(L)'
;MKYYSTNHTAPLAFLHEAVVRGLAPDRGLYMPERIRKLPAEFFDHIDSMSFQEIAYHVADAFFGEDIPADRLKQIVYDTLSFPCPVKPVEDRIFSLELFHGPTLAFKDVGARFMARMLQYFIHEEGTKEVNVLVATSGDTGSAVANGFLGVDGIRVFVLYPKGKVSAIQESQFTTLGQNITAIEVDGVFDDCQALVKQAFMDDDLCHHMKLTSANSINVARFLPQAFYYFHAYAQLKRMGMADNFVVCVPSGNFGNITAAIFARQMGLPIKRFIAANNANDVVCQYLQTGNYAPRPSVQTIANAMDVGDPSNFARISDLFHADWQQIRSLMSGAAYTDEQIRHTMRHCYEANHYVLDPHGACAYQALKDLLADDEVGVFGETAHPAKFKETVESAINAEIDIPERLAAFMKGKKQSVSMSKKFSDFKQLLMAE
;
A
#
# COMPACT_ATOMS: atom_id res chain seq x y z
N MET A 1 -0.36 18.23 14.83
CA MET A 1 0.92 17.47 14.77
C MET A 1 1.78 18.01 13.65
N LYS A 2 3.13 18.01 13.80
CA LYS A 2 4.05 18.40 12.72
C LYS A 2 4.69 17.16 12.08
N TYR A 3 5.18 17.37 10.86
CA TYR A 3 5.83 16.34 10.05
C TYR A 3 7.19 16.83 9.60
N TYR A 4 8.22 16.01 9.78
CA TYR A 4 9.56 16.27 9.28
C TYR A 4 9.87 15.41 8.05
N SER A 5 10.94 15.77 7.34
CA SER A 5 11.42 14.99 6.18
C SER A 5 12.48 13.97 6.60
N THR A 6 12.47 12.78 6.03
CA THR A 6 13.53 11.77 6.22
C THR A 6 14.92 12.25 5.79
N ASN A 7 15.02 13.31 4.97
CA ASN A 7 16.28 13.93 4.60
C ASN A 7 16.74 15.05 5.59
N HIS A 8 15.86 15.42 6.55
CA HIS A 8 16.13 16.37 7.65
C HIS A 8 16.61 17.78 7.25
N THR A 9 16.46 18.17 5.98
CA THR A 9 16.87 19.51 5.51
C THR A 9 15.68 20.41 5.15
N ALA A 10 14.48 19.83 5.00
CA ALA A 10 13.24 20.59 4.80
C ALA A 10 12.70 21.14 6.14
N PRO A 11 11.98 22.27 6.12
CA PRO A 11 11.25 22.74 7.28
C PRO A 11 10.17 21.79 7.72
N LEU A 12 9.76 21.85 8.99
CA LEU A 12 8.62 21.10 9.50
C LEU A 12 7.34 21.54 8.77
N ALA A 13 6.53 20.59 8.36
CA ALA A 13 5.26 20.80 7.71
C ALA A 13 4.08 20.48 8.64
N PHE A 14 2.92 21.11 8.41
CA PHE A 14 1.66 20.68 9.01
C PHE A 14 1.05 19.52 8.22
N LEU A 15 0.09 18.81 8.81
CA LEU A 15 -0.58 17.67 8.17
C LEU A 15 -1.11 18.01 6.77
N HIS A 16 -1.83 19.15 6.66
CA HIS A 16 -2.36 19.61 5.38
C HIS A 16 -1.26 19.69 4.30
N GLU A 17 -0.13 20.34 4.60
CA GLU A 17 0.99 20.48 3.66
C GLU A 17 1.60 19.11 3.31
N ALA A 18 1.80 18.24 4.31
CA ALA A 18 2.36 16.90 4.10
C ALA A 18 1.47 16.04 3.19
N VAL A 19 0.14 16.14 3.33
CA VAL A 19 -0.83 15.41 2.50
C VAL A 19 -0.93 16.01 1.09
N VAL A 20 -1.06 17.33 0.98
CA VAL A 20 -1.24 18.00 -0.32
C VAL A 20 0.03 17.94 -1.17
N ARG A 21 1.22 18.09 -0.58
CA ARG A 21 2.48 17.96 -1.32
C ARG A 21 2.87 16.51 -1.57
N GLY A 22 2.60 15.62 -0.59
CA GLY A 22 2.99 14.22 -0.64
C GLY A 22 4.49 13.95 -0.48
N LEU A 23 5.36 14.88 -0.86
CA LEU A 23 6.82 14.81 -0.77
C LEU A 23 7.38 16.13 -0.23
N ALA A 24 8.39 16.04 0.65
CA ALA A 24 9.03 17.23 1.20
C ALA A 24 9.86 17.98 0.14
N PRO A 25 10.13 19.30 0.32
CA PRO A 25 10.90 20.10 -0.64
C PRO A 25 12.33 19.56 -0.88
N ASP A 26 12.92 18.90 0.09
CA ASP A 26 14.23 18.24 0.00
C ASP A 26 14.17 16.83 -0.60
N ARG A 27 12.98 16.42 -1.12
CA ARG A 27 12.69 15.10 -1.70
C ARG A 27 12.66 13.94 -0.69
N GLY A 28 12.75 14.23 0.60
CA GLY A 28 12.55 13.23 1.66
C GLY A 28 11.06 12.93 1.86
N LEU A 29 10.78 11.83 2.53
CA LEU A 29 9.42 11.42 2.87
C LEU A 29 8.99 12.08 4.17
N TYR A 30 7.74 12.50 4.25
CA TYR A 30 7.19 13.03 5.49
C TYR A 30 7.01 11.94 6.54
N MET A 31 7.42 12.26 7.77
CA MET A 31 7.30 11.46 8.98
C MET A 31 6.62 12.27 10.07
N PRO A 32 5.70 11.71 10.86
CA PRO A 32 5.15 12.42 12.02
C PRO A 32 6.24 12.66 13.06
N GLU A 33 6.27 13.86 13.63
CA GLU A 33 7.26 14.25 14.64
C GLU A 33 7.24 13.34 15.87
N ARG A 34 6.09 12.72 16.16
CA ARG A 34 5.91 11.75 17.23
C ARG A 34 4.91 10.68 16.86
N ILE A 35 5.13 9.48 17.38
CA ILE A 35 4.19 8.37 17.32
C ILE A 35 3.56 8.20 18.69
N ARG A 36 2.28 8.56 18.84
CA ARG A 36 1.55 8.46 20.12
C ARG A 36 1.27 6.99 20.44
N LYS A 37 1.61 6.56 21.65
CA LYS A 37 1.18 5.25 22.16
C LYS A 37 -0.31 5.31 22.51
N LEU A 38 -1.03 4.27 22.17
CA LEU A 38 -2.40 4.08 22.62
C LEU A 38 -2.40 3.58 24.07
N PRO A 39 -3.43 3.93 24.87
CA PRO A 39 -3.50 3.55 26.27
C PRO A 39 -3.72 2.04 26.45
N ALA A 40 -3.28 1.46 27.57
CA ALA A 40 -3.44 0.04 27.87
C ALA A 40 -4.91 -0.41 27.80
N GLU A 41 -5.82 0.42 28.30
CA GLU A 41 -7.27 0.18 28.27
C GLU A 41 -7.80 -0.07 26.86
N PHE A 42 -7.23 0.61 25.85
CA PHE A 42 -7.60 0.35 24.44
C PHE A 42 -7.28 -1.10 24.04
N PHE A 43 -6.12 -1.61 24.43
CA PHE A 43 -5.73 -3.00 24.13
C PHE A 43 -6.50 -4.02 24.95
N ASP A 44 -6.92 -3.66 26.18
CA ASP A 44 -7.74 -4.52 27.02
C ASP A 44 -9.11 -4.80 26.38
N HIS A 45 -9.67 -3.81 25.67
CA HIS A 45 -11.01 -3.86 25.08
C HIS A 45 -11.04 -3.96 23.53
N ILE A 46 -9.91 -4.01 22.86
CA ILE A 46 -9.81 -3.97 21.40
C ILE A 46 -10.60 -5.10 20.71
N ASP A 47 -10.70 -6.26 21.33
CA ASP A 47 -11.45 -7.41 20.84
C ASP A 47 -12.97 -7.23 20.86
N SER A 48 -13.50 -6.27 21.64
CA SER A 48 -14.92 -5.90 21.65
C SER A 48 -15.29 -4.80 20.64
N MET A 49 -14.29 -4.11 20.05
CA MET A 49 -14.48 -3.00 19.13
C MET A 49 -14.70 -3.47 17.69
N SER A 50 -15.47 -2.70 16.94
CA SER A 50 -15.57 -2.83 15.48
C SER A 50 -14.28 -2.37 14.78
N PHE A 51 -14.09 -2.73 13.51
CA PHE A 51 -12.94 -2.29 12.74
C PHE A 51 -12.87 -0.75 12.62
N GLN A 52 -14.01 -0.10 12.41
CA GLN A 52 -14.10 1.35 12.31
C GLN A 52 -13.75 2.04 13.63
N GLU A 53 -14.20 1.51 14.78
CA GLU A 53 -13.86 2.06 16.10
C GLU A 53 -12.35 1.94 16.37
N ILE A 54 -11.76 0.78 16.12
CA ILE A 54 -10.31 0.56 16.23
C ILE A 54 -9.55 1.55 15.35
N ALA A 55 -9.93 1.65 14.08
CA ALA A 55 -9.28 2.53 13.13
C ALA A 55 -9.42 4.02 13.49
N TYR A 56 -10.56 4.43 14.07
CA TYR A 56 -10.74 5.79 14.56
C TYR A 56 -9.75 6.15 15.67
N HIS A 57 -9.55 5.26 16.66
CA HIS A 57 -8.56 5.49 17.72
C HIS A 57 -7.14 5.60 17.17
N VAL A 58 -6.79 4.76 16.18
CA VAL A 58 -5.48 4.83 15.51
C VAL A 58 -5.34 6.11 14.70
N ALA A 59 -6.38 6.49 13.94
CA ALA A 59 -6.40 7.72 13.14
C ALA A 59 -6.32 8.97 14.03
N ASP A 60 -7.01 9.00 15.17
CA ASP A 60 -6.96 10.10 16.12
C ASP A 60 -5.54 10.33 16.67
N ALA A 61 -4.80 9.25 16.88
CA ALA A 61 -3.42 9.35 17.33
C ALA A 61 -2.49 10.06 16.32
N PHE A 62 -2.80 9.99 15.03
CA PHE A 62 -2.02 10.65 13.97
C PHE A 62 -2.61 11.99 13.52
N PHE A 63 -3.94 12.11 13.46
CA PHE A 63 -4.62 13.18 12.74
C PHE A 63 -5.58 14.00 13.61
N GLY A 64 -5.88 13.55 14.84
CA GLY A 64 -6.88 14.19 15.72
C GLY A 64 -6.49 15.57 16.24
N GLU A 65 -5.22 15.98 16.15
CA GLU A 65 -4.79 17.35 16.45
C GLU A 65 -5.08 18.34 15.31
N ASP A 66 -5.25 17.83 14.08
CA ASP A 66 -5.36 18.65 12.87
C ASP A 66 -6.75 18.58 12.24
N ILE A 67 -7.54 17.54 12.56
CA ILE A 67 -8.87 17.29 11.97
C ILE A 67 -9.89 17.13 13.11
N PRO A 68 -11.00 17.87 13.09
CA PRO A 68 -12.07 17.71 14.09
C PRO A 68 -12.58 16.29 14.20
N ALA A 69 -12.89 15.85 15.42
CA ALA A 69 -13.20 14.46 15.74
C ALA A 69 -14.35 13.86 14.91
N ASP A 70 -15.42 14.66 14.67
CA ASP A 70 -16.57 14.26 13.86
C ASP A 70 -16.18 14.03 12.38
N ARG A 71 -15.35 14.91 11.84
CA ARG A 71 -14.83 14.80 10.46
C ARG A 71 -13.88 13.64 10.31
N LEU A 72 -12.94 13.46 11.24
CA LEU A 72 -12.02 12.34 11.22
C LEU A 72 -12.78 11.00 11.33
N LYS A 73 -13.78 10.93 12.20
CA LYS A 73 -14.65 9.77 12.33
C LYS A 73 -15.37 9.46 11.00
N GLN A 74 -15.93 10.48 10.35
CA GLN A 74 -16.57 10.31 9.04
C GLN A 74 -15.60 9.78 8.00
N ILE A 75 -14.39 10.37 7.89
CA ILE A 75 -13.33 9.91 6.96
C ILE A 75 -13.00 8.42 7.17
N VAL A 76 -12.83 8.01 8.43
CA VAL A 76 -12.51 6.61 8.77
C VAL A 76 -13.66 5.66 8.41
N TYR A 77 -14.88 6.00 8.81
CA TYR A 77 -16.04 5.13 8.60
C TYR A 77 -16.41 4.99 7.12
N ASP A 78 -16.31 6.06 6.35
CA ASP A 78 -16.52 6.04 4.90
C ASP A 78 -15.41 5.25 4.18
N THR A 79 -14.19 5.26 4.72
CA THR A 79 -13.07 4.49 4.17
C THR A 79 -13.29 3.00 4.36
N LEU A 80 -13.67 2.58 5.57
CA LEU A 80 -13.75 1.18 5.98
C LEU A 80 -15.16 0.61 5.84
N SER A 81 -15.66 0.51 4.61
CA SER A 81 -16.98 -0.04 4.29
C SER A 81 -16.97 -1.52 3.90
N PHE A 82 -15.85 -2.21 4.10
CA PHE A 82 -15.65 -3.61 3.75
C PHE A 82 -14.78 -4.32 4.81
N PRO A 83 -14.89 -5.65 4.97
CA PRO A 83 -14.16 -6.40 5.98
C PRO A 83 -12.69 -6.61 5.60
N CYS A 84 -11.86 -6.86 6.62
CA CYS A 84 -10.49 -7.36 6.49
C CYS A 84 -10.33 -8.56 7.46
N PRO A 85 -10.87 -9.73 7.12
CA PRO A 85 -10.90 -10.87 8.02
C PRO A 85 -9.53 -11.54 8.17
N VAL A 86 -9.29 -12.08 9.35
CA VAL A 86 -8.22 -13.05 9.61
C VAL A 86 -8.81 -14.45 9.42
N LYS A 87 -8.19 -15.25 8.54
CA LYS A 87 -8.60 -16.62 8.22
C LYS A 87 -7.51 -17.61 8.59
N PRO A 88 -7.83 -18.71 9.28
CA PRO A 88 -6.87 -19.78 9.48
C PRO A 88 -6.56 -20.46 8.15
N VAL A 89 -5.29 -20.64 7.85
CA VAL A 89 -4.81 -21.39 6.67
C VAL A 89 -4.28 -22.74 7.11
N GLU A 90 -3.46 -22.76 8.14
CA GLU A 90 -3.03 -23.96 8.84
C GLU A 90 -2.73 -23.65 10.31
N ASP A 91 -2.27 -24.63 11.08
CA ASP A 91 -1.97 -24.43 12.49
C ASP A 91 -1.03 -23.23 12.70
N ARG A 92 -1.44 -22.27 13.53
CA ARG A 92 -0.73 -21.03 13.88
C ARG A 92 -0.37 -20.10 12.71
N ILE A 93 -0.83 -20.37 11.48
CA ILE A 93 -0.63 -19.50 10.31
C ILE A 93 -1.98 -19.02 9.80
N PHE A 94 -2.14 -17.71 9.80
CA PHE A 94 -3.37 -17.03 9.42
C PHE A 94 -3.14 -16.07 8.23
N SER A 95 -4.10 -16.01 7.35
CA SER A 95 -4.18 -15.00 6.30
C SER A 95 -4.93 -13.78 6.81
N LEU A 96 -4.40 -12.61 6.63
CA LEU A 96 -5.13 -11.34 6.74
C LEU A 96 -5.58 -10.94 5.33
N GLU A 97 -6.85 -11.21 5.03
CA GLU A 97 -7.42 -10.96 3.71
C GLU A 97 -7.74 -9.47 3.52
N LEU A 98 -6.92 -8.78 2.75
CA LEU A 98 -7.00 -7.34 2.51
C LEU A 98 -7.63 -6.98 1.14
N PHE A 99 -8.30 -7.95 0.51
CA PHE A 99 -8.80 -7.85 -0.85
C PHE A 99 -10.33 -7.78 -0.97
N HIS A 100 -11.03 -7.39 0.09
CA HIS A 100 -12.50 -7.28 0.06
C HIS A 100 -13.02 -5.89 -0.30
N GLY A 101 -12.13 -4.95 -0.57
CA GLY A 101 -12.45 -3.59 -1.00
C GLY A 101 -12.88 -3.49 -2.48
N PRO A 102 -13.17 -2.26 -2.96
CA PRO A 102 -13.69 -2.03 -4.31
C PRO A 102 -12.83 -2.60 -5.43
N THR A 103 -11.50 -2.55 -5.30
CA THR A 103 -10.57 -3.02 -6.34
C THR A 103 -9.91 -4.35 -6.02
N LEU A 104 -10.33 -5.01 -4.95
CA LEU A 104 -9.82 -6.30 -4.50
C LEU A 104 -8.31 -6.28 -4.22
N ALA A 105 -7.83 -5.20 -3.60
CA ALA A 105 -6.45 -5.05 -3.15
C ALA A 105 -6.36 -4.26 -1.84
N PHE A 106 -5.32 -4.51 -1.04
CA PHE A 106 -5.09 -3.84 0.24
C PHE A 106 -4.99 -2.30 0.11
N LYS A 107 -4.62 -1.83 -1.07
CA LYS A 107 -4.41 -0.41 -1.38
C LYS A 107 -5.71 0.41 -1.34
N ASP A 108 -6.86 -0.24 -1.34
CA ASP A 108 -8.16 0.43 -1.27
C ASP A 108 -8.32 1.30 -0.02
N VAL A 109 -7.90 0.82 1.14
CA VAL A 109 -8.01 1.60 2.39
C VAL A 109 -7.20 2.90 2.32
N GLY A 110 -5.91 2.81 1.96
CA GLY A 110 -5.06 3.99 1.87
C GLY A 110 -5.51 4.97 0.78
N ALA A 111 -6.00 4.49 -0.37
CA ALA A 111 -6.49 5.34 -1.45
C ALA A 111 -7.78 6.07 -1.06
N ARG A 112 -8.74 5.35 -0.49
CA ARG A 112 -10.03 5.93 -0.04
C ARG A 112 -9.83 6.92 1.11
N PHE A 113 -8.95 6.58 2.07
CA PHE A 113 -8.62 7.48 3.17
C PHE A 113 -7.99 8.78 2.68
N MET A 114 -6.98 8.68 1.81
CA MET A 114 -6.33 9.86 1.23
C MET A 114 -7.32 10.71 0.43
N ALA A 115 -8.21 10.11 -0.36
CA ALA A 115 -9.18 10.84 -1.17
C ALA A 115 -10.10 11.71 -0.29
N ARG A 116 -10.60 11.16 0.82
CA ARG A 116 -11.47 11.86 1.76
C ARG A 116 -10.75 12.93 2.56
N MET A 117 -9.51 12.64 2.96
CA MET A 117 -8.67 13.61 3.65
C MET A 117 -8.31 14.78 2.73
N LEU A 118 -7.96 14.49 1.48
CA LEU A 118 -7.63 15.52 0.49
C LEU A 118 -8.87 16.37 0.17
N GLN A 119 -10.05 15.76 0.02
CA GLN A 119 -11.32 16.48 -0.15
C GLN A 119 -11.61 17.41 1.04
N TYR A 120 -11.41 16.93 2.27
CA TYR A 120 -11.57 17.75 3.47
C TYR A 120 -10.69 19.01 3.41
N PHE A 121 -9.39 18.86 3.11
CA PHE A 121 -8.48 20.01 3.03
C PHE A 121 -8.80 20.95 1.87
N ILE A 122 -9.23 20.45 0.71
CA ILE A 122 -9.65 21.28 -0.41
C ILE A 122 -10.84 22.17 -0.01
N HIS A 123 -11.82 21.63 0.70
CA HIS A 123 -12.97 22.39 1.19
C HIS A 123 -12.59 23.44 2.21
N GLU A 124 -11.73 23.11 3.19
CA GLU A 124 -11.28 24.05 4.23
C GLU A 124 -10.48 25.24 3.65
N GLU A 125 -9.68 25.00 2.63
CA GLU A 125 -8.84 26.04 2.00
C GLU A 125 -9.56 26.84 0.91
N GLY A 126 -10.71 26.39 0.44
CA GLY A 126 -11.36 26.97 -0.75
C GLY A 126 -10.52 26.78 -2.03
N THR A 127 -9.64 25.79 -2.07
CA THR A 127 -8.88 25.42 -3.26
C THR A 127 -9.85 24.91 -4.33
N LYS A 128 -9.69 25.36 -5.58
CA LYS A 128 -10.61 24.94 -6.65
C LYS A 128 -10.35 23.52 -7.15
N GLU A 129 -9.09 23.14 -7.29
CA GLU A 129 -8.72 21.82 -7.87
C GLU A 129 -7.33 21.37 -7.43
N VAL A 130 -7.18 20.05 -7.25
CA VAL A 130 -5.91 19.36 -7.04
C VAL A 130 -5.78 18.22 -8.06
N ASN A 131 -4.62 18.11 -8.67
CA ASN A 131 -4.30 17.10 -9.67
C ASN A 131 -3.44 16.01 -9.07
N VAL A 132 -3.97 14.79 -9.03
CA VAL A 132 -3.32 13.62 -8.46
C VAL A 132 -2.59 12.87 -9.57
N LEU A 133 -1.27 12.77 -9.47
CA LEU A 133 -0.46 11.95 -10.38
C LEU A 133 -0.12 10.62 -9.72
N VAL A 134 -0.31 9.53 -10.43
CA VAL A 134 0.05 8.19 -9.96
C VAL A 134 0.65 7.36 -11.08
N ALA A 135 1.87 6.85 -10.85
CA ALA A 135 2.46 5.79 -11.68
C ALA A 135 2.08 4.43 -11.11
N THR A 136 1.70 3.48 -11.96
CA THR A 136 1.22 2.17 -11.51
C THR A 136 1.72 1.01 -12.36
N SER A 137 1.94 -0.13 -11.70
CA SER A 137 2.07 -1.45 -12.33
C SER A 137 0.76 -2.28 -12.28
N GLY A 138 -0.35 -1.67 -11.80
CA GLY A 138 -1.67 -2.30 -11.71
C GLY A 138 -2.46 -1.85 -10.49
N ASP A 139 -2.29 -2.49 -9.33
CA ASP A 139 -3.12 -2.32 -8.14
C ASP A 139 -3.14 -0.91 -7.55
N THR A 140 -2.03 -0.20 -7.58
CA THR A 140 -1.97 1.18 -7.08
C THR A 140 -2.88 2.10 -7.91
N GLY A 141 -2.79 2.02 -9.24
CA GLY A 141 -3.64 2.79 -10.13
C GLY A 141 -5.11 2.43 -9.99
N SER A 142 -5.42 1.14 -9.88
CA SER A 142 -6.78 0.65 -9.64
C SER A 142 -7.37 1.23 -8.36
N ALA A 143 -6.65 1.14 -7.24
CA ALA A 143 -7.13 1.62 -5.94
C ALA A 143 -7.26 3.15 -5.92
N VAL A 144 -6.30 3.88 -6.50
CA VAL A 144 -6.35 5.35 -6.57
C VAL A 144 -7.50 5.80 -7.45
N ALA A 145 -7.61 5.29 -8.67
CA ALA A 145 -8.69 5.66 -9.59
C ALA A 145 -10.07 5.43 -8.96
N ASN A 146 -10.28 4.27 -8.33
CA ASN A 146 -11.57 3.98 -7.67
C ASN A 146 -11.78 4.78 -6.37
N GLY A 147 -10.74 4.97 -5.57
CA GLY A 147 -10.83 5.73 -4.31
C GLY A 147 -11.14 7.21 -4.50
N PHE A 148 -10.70 7.77 -5.62
CA PHE A 148 -10.87 9.18 -5.98
C PHE A 148 -11.99 9.43 -7.02
N LEU A 149 -12.65 8.37 -7.52
CA LEU A 149 -13.70 8.50 -8.53
C LEU A 149 -14.83 9.40 -8.03
N GLY A 150 -15.15 10.43 -8.80
CA GLY A 150 -16.24 11.38 -8.51
C GLY A 150 -15.99 12.27 -7.29
N VAL A 151 -14.76 12.37 -6.78
CA VAL A 151 -14.43 13.27 -5.67
C VAL A 151 -14.28 14.69 -6.22
N ASP A 152 -15.11 15.61 -5.72
CA ASP A 152 -15.12 17.01 -6.15
C ASP A 152 -13.78 17.71 -5.90
N GLY A 153 -13.36 18.52 -6.86
CA GLY A 153 -12.11 19.29 -6.78
C GLY A 153 -10.84 18.43 -6.98
N ILE A 154 -10.97 17.18 -7.42
CA ILE A 154 -9.84 16.30 -7.66
C ILE A 154 -9.89 15.74 -9.08
N ARG A 155 -8.79 15.87 -9.82
CA ARG A 155 -8.52 15.12 -11.05
C ARG A 155 -7.42 14.09 -10.80
N VAL A 156 -7.50 12.95 -11.46
CA VAL A 156 -6.52 11.86 -11.31
C VAL A 156 -5.95 11.46 -12.66
N PHE A 157 -4.64 11.45 -12.77
CA PHE A 157 -3.89 10.98 -13.94
C PHE A 157 -3.14 9.70 -13.57
N VAL A 158 -3.56 8.59 -14.18
CA VAL A 158 -2.99 7.26 -13.93
C VAL A 158 -2.07 6.88 -15.06
N LEU A 159 -0.76 6.91 -14.84
CA LEU A 159 0.26 6.53 -15.83
C LEU A 159 0.59 5.05 -15.67
N TYR A 160 0.49 4.29 -16.74
CA TYR A 160 0.81 2.87 -16.72
C TYR A 160 1.55 2.43 -17.99
N PRO A 161 2.44 1.42 -17.90
CA PRO A 161 3.23 0.96 -19.04
C PRO A 161 2.38 0.10 -19.96
N LYS A 162 2.42 0.42 -21.26
CA LYS A 162 1.69 -0.28 -22.31
C LYS A 162 2.00 -1.77 -22.37
N GLY A 163 0.94 -2.59 -22.25
CA GLY A 163 1.05 -4.05 -22.36
C GLY A 163 1.81 -4.73 -21.21
N LYS A 164 2.07 -4.01 -20.09
CA LYS A 164 2.79 -4.56 -18.93
C LYS A 164 1.91 -4.72 -17.68
N VAL A 165 0.66 -4.33 -17.76
CA VAL A 165 -0.35 -4.51 -16.72
C VAL A 165 -1.32 -5.60 -17.17
N SER A 166 -1.78 -6.46 -16.26
CA SER A 166 -2.77 -7.49 -16.63
C SER A 166 -4.05 -6.83 -17.14
N ALA A 167 -4.73 -7.47 -18.10
CA ALA A 167 -5.97 -6.95 -18.68
C ALA A 167 -7.04 -6.67 -17.61
N ILE A 168 -7.08 -7.52 -16.57
CA ILE A 168 -8.00 -7.37 -15.45
C ILE A 168 -7.67 -6.12 -14.62
N GLN A 169 -6.41 -5.92 -14.24
CA GLN A 169 -5.99 -4.73 -13.49
C GLN A 169 -6.16 -3.46 -14.30
N GLU A 170 -5.81 -3.49 -15.60
CA GLU A 170 -5.97 -2.37 -16.51
C GLU A 170 -7.43 -1.93 -16.61
N SER A 171 -8.37 -2.85 -16.69
CA SER A 171 -9.80 -2.54 -16.75
C SER A 171 -10.30 -1.75 -15.54
N GLN A 172 -9.69 -1.92 -14.37
CA GLN A 172 -10.12 -1.27 -13.13
C GLN A 172 -9.88 0.25 -13.08
N PHE A 173 -9.04 0.81 -13.97
CA PHE A 173 -8.80 2.25 -14.03
C PHE A 173 -9.01 2.84 -15.44
N THR A 174 -9.05 2.03 -16.48
CA THR A 174 -9.27 2.53 -17.85
C THR A 174 -10.75 2.61 -18.25
N THR A 175 -11.66 2.10 -17.45
CA THR A 175 -13.10 2.05 -17.77
C THR A 175 -13.94 3.06 -16.98
N LEU A 176 -13.33 3.88 -16.14
CA LEU A 176 -14.03 4.72 -15.19
C LEU A 176 -14.46 6.06 -15.79
N GLY A 177 -13.59 6.76 -16.52
CA GLY A 177 -13.87 8.12 -17.02
C GLY A 177 -14.06 9.13 -15.88
N GLN A 178 -14.96 10.10 -16.05
CA GLN A 178 -15.23 11.20 -15.12
C GLN A 178 -13.95 12.01 -14.82
N ASN A 179 -13.56 12.11 -13.57
CA ASN A 179 -12.34 12.80 -13.13
C ASN A 179 -11.06 11.95 -13.20
N ILE A 180 -11.13 10.77 -13.85
CA ILE A 180 -10.00 9.84 -14.00
C ILE A 180 -9.53 9.81 -15.45
N THR A 181 -8.27 10.15 -15.67
CA THR A 181 -7.59 10.05 -16.97
C THR A 181 -6.51 8.98 -16.92
N ALA A 182 -6.72 7.89 -17.66
CA ALA A 182 -5.72 6.83 -17.79
C ALA A 182 -4.76 7.15 -18.95
N ILE A 183 -3.45 7.09 -18.70
CA ILE A 183 -2.39 7.42 -19.66
C ILE A 183 -1.53 6.18 -19.91
N GLU A 184 -1.65 5.63 -21.10
CA GLU A 184 -0.87 4.47 -21.56
C GLU A 184 0.48 4.95 -22.14
N VAL A 185 1.55 4.69 -21.39
CA VAL A 185 2.91 5.13 -21.74
C VAL A 185 3.63 4.03 -22.53
N ASP A 186 4.19 4.40 -23.68
CA ASP A 186 5.04 3.50 -24.45
C ASP A 186 6.43 3.39 -23.80
N GLY A 187 6.50 2.57 -22.75
CA GLY A 187 7.66 2.43 -21.88
C GLY A 187 7.50 1.31 -20.85
N VAL A 188 8.26 1.43 -19.77
CA VAL A 188 8.20 0.55 -18.59
C VAL A 188 7.71 1.32 -17.36
N PHE A 189 7.49 0.63 -16.25
CA PHE A 189 7.00 1.27 -15.01
C PHE A 189 7.93 2.38 -14.52
N ASP A 190 9.23 2.19 -14.62
CA ASP A 190 10.22 3.19 -14.22
C ASP A 190 10.13 4.48 -15.09
N ASP A 191 9.76 4.36 -16.36
CA ASP A 191 9.48 5.52 -17.22
C ASP A 191 8.25 6.30 -16.71
N CYS A 192 7.18 5.60 -16.31
CA CYS A 192 5.99 6.22 -15.71
C CYS A 192 6.33 6.96 -14.41
N GLN A 193 7.14 6.36 -13.55
CA GLN A 193 7.61 7.01 -12.32
C GLN A 193 8.48 8.23 -12.61
N ALA A 194 9.36 8.13 -13.60
CA ALA A 194 10.22 9.25 -14.01
C ALA A 194 9.40 10.44 -14.52
N LEU A 195 8.35 10.21 -15.31
CA LEU A 195 7.44 11.25 -15.79
C LEU A 195 6.75 11.96 -14.61
N VAL A 196 6.22 11.21 -13.66
CA VAL A 196 5.59 11.79 -12.45
C VAL A 196 6.60 12.61 -11.65
N LYS A 197 7.81 12.09 -11.41
CA LYS A 197 8.87 12.84 -10.70
C LYS A 197 9.27 14.13 -11.43
N GLN A 198 9.38 14.09 -12.76
CA GLN A 198 9.70 15.28 -13.58
C GLN A 198 8.59 16.33 -13.50
N ALA A 199 7.31 15.92 -13.47
CA ALA A 199 6.20 16.86 -13.31
C ALA A 199 6.26 17.63 -11.98
N PHE A 200 6.64 16.97 -10.88
CA PHE A 200 6.84 17.64 -9.58
C PHE A 200 8.06 18.58 -9.54
N MET A 201 8.99 18.45 -10.47
CA MET A 201 10.19 19.30 -10.57
C MET A 201 10.07 20.38 -11.64
N ASP A 202 8.99 20.41 -12.38
CA ASP A 202 8.76 21.39 -13.44
C ASP A 202 8.03 22.62 -12.88
N ASP A 203 8.74 23.74 -12.82
CA ASP A 203 8.22 24.98 -12.24
C ASP A 203 7.00 25.50 -12.96
N ASP A 204 6.93 25.39 -14.29
CA ASP A 204 5.77 25.85 -15.07
C ASP A 204 4.51 25.05 -14.71
N LEU A 205 4.63 23.72 -14.62
CA LEU A 205 3.52 22.85 -14.19
C LEU A 205 3.09 23.15 -12.76
N CYS A 206 4.04 23.28 -11.84
CA CYS A 206 3.76 23.58 -10.42
C CYS A 206 3.11 24.95 -10.21
N HIS A 207 3.36 25.92 -11.11
CA HIS A 207 2.66 27.21 -11.12
C HIS A 207 1.28 27.14 -11.79
N HIS A 208 1.14 26.28 -12.81
CA HIS A 208 -0.11 26.14 -13.55
C HIS A 208 -1.16 25.36 -12.78
N MET A 209 -0.79 24.27 -12.08
CA MET A 209 -1.71 23.38 -11.37
C MET A 209 -1.14 22.90 -10.03
N LYS A 210 -2.03 22.67 -9.05
CA LYS A 210 -1.64 21.99 -7.81
C LYS A 210 -1.47 20.50 -8.08
N LEU A 211 -0.25 19.99 -7.88
CA LEU A 211 0.08 18.58 -8.05
C LEU A 211 0.24 17.88 -6.70
N THR A 212 -0.26 16.66 -6.60
CA THR A 212 0.04 15.73 -5.49
C THR A 212 0.25 14.32 -6.02
N SER A 213 0.99 13.51 -5.23
CA SER A 213 1.20 12.08 -5.54
C SER A 213 0.33 11.20 -4.65
N ALA A 214 -0.37 10.26 -5.26
CA ALA A 214 -1.11 9.23 -4.55
C ALA A 214 -0.34 7.90 -4.40
N ASN A 215 0.96 7.88 -4.61
CA ASN A 215 1.79 6.72 -4.33
C ASN A 215 2.01 6.53 -2.82
N SER A 216 2.59 5.41 -2.40
CA SER A 216 2.81 5.04 -0.98
C SER A 216 3.78 5.96 -0.21
N ILE A 217 4.40 6.91 -0.90
CA ILE A 217 5.23 7.96 -0.29
C ILE A 217 4.40 8.98 0.51
N ASN A 218 3.13 9.17 0.17
CA ASN A 218 2.24 10.11 0.86
C ASN A 218 1.80 9.57 2.22
N VAL A 219 1.87 10.41 3.28
CA VAL A 219 1.49 10.04 4.66
C VAL A 219 0.04 9.58 4.77
N ALA A 220 -0.88 10.17 4.02
CA ALA A 220 -2.28 9.78 3.99
C ALA A 220 -2.54 8.43 3.30
N ARG A 221 -1.54 7.90 2.58
CA ARG A 221 -1.60 6.59 1.94
C ARG A 221 -1.02 5.48 2.81
N PHE A 222 0.10 5.70 3.50
CA PHE A 222 0.73 4.62 4.24
C PHE A 222 0.25 4.51 5.70
N LEU A 223 0.03 5.62 6.41
CA LEU A 223 -0.40 5.58 7.82
C LEU A 223 -1.69 4.79 8.06
N PRO A 224 -2.76 4.93 7.23
CA PRO A 224 -3.98 4.15 7.42
C PRO A 224 -3.81 2.64 7.29
N GLN A 225 -2.73 2.17 6.70
CA GLN A 225 -2.45 0.74 6.61
C GLN A 225 -2.14 0.12 7.98
N ALA A 226 -1.80 0.93 8.98
CA ALA A 226 -1.67 0.47 10.36
C ALA A 226 -2.99 -0.12 10.91
N PHE A 227 -4.16 0.37 10.44
CA PHE A 227 -5.48 -0.10 10.87
C PHE A 227 -5.63 -1.61 10.73
N TYR A 228 -5.09 -2.21 9.67
CA TYR A 228 -5.15 -3.64 9.41
C TYR A 228 -4.61 -4.48 10.57
N TYR A 229 -3.48 -4.05 11.14
CA TYR A 229 -2.74 -4.83 12.12
C TYR A 229 -3.37 -4.75 13.51
N PHE A 230 -3.94 -3.61 13.87
CA PHE A 230 -4.76 -3.49 15.07
C PHE A 230 -6.02 -4.35 14.96
N HIS A 231 -6.67 -4.35 13.80
CA HIS A 231 -7.84 -5.18 13.55
C HIS A 231 -7.51 -6.68 13.50
N ALA A 232 -6.37 -7.06 12.91
CA ALA A 232 -5.88 -8.43 12.93
C ALA A 232 -5.63 -8.92 14.36
N TYR A 233 -4.95 -8.11 15.18
CA TYR A 233 -4.72 -8.42 16.59
C TYR A 233 -6.03 -8.60 17.37
N ALA A 234 -7.01 -7.71 17.16
CA ALA A 234 -8.33 -7.84 17.79
C ALA A 234 -9.03 -9.17 17.45
N GLN A 235 -8.93 -9.60 16.19
CA GLN A 235 -9.49 -10.88 15.75
C GLN A 235 -8.73 -12.06 16.34
N LEU A 236 -7.39 -12.04 16.34
CA LEU A 236 -6.59 -13.09 17.00
C LEU A 236 -6.86 -13.17 18.51
N LYS A 237 -7.03 -12.03 19.18
CA LYS A 237 -7.38 -11.99 20.61
C LYS A 237 -8.71 -12.68 20.89
N ARG A 238 -9.74 -12.47 20.05
CA ARG A 238 -11.03 -13.20 20.13
C ARG A 238 -10.86 -14.72 19.96
N MET A 239 -9.87 -15.16 19.18
CA MET A 239 -9.57 -16.58 18.95
C MET A 239 -8.64 -17.18 20.03
N GLY A 240 -8.11 -16.37 20.96
CA GLY A 240 -7.09 -16.81 21.92
C GLY A 240 -5.72 -17.06 21.28
N MET A 241 -5.42 -16.44 20.14
CA MET A 241 -4.22 -16.66 19.32
C MET A 241 -3.36 -15.40 19.18
N ALA A 242 -3.46 -14.45 20.13
CA ALA A 242 -2.76 -13.17 20.06
C ALA A 242 -1.34 -13.18 20.64
N ASP A 243 -0.95 -14.23 21.34
CA ASP A 243 0.35 -14.33 21.99
C ASP A 243 1.45 -14.58 20.94
N ASN A 244 2.62 -13.94 21.14
CA ASN A 244 3.77 -14.06 20.24
C ASN A 244 3.43 -13.78 18.77
N PHE A 245 2.58 -12.79 18.54
CA PHE A 245 2.08 -12.38 17.23
C PHE A 245 3.19 -11.89 16.32
N VAL A 246 3.37 -12.55 15.17
CA VAL A 246 4.34 -12.21 14.12
C VAL A 246 3.59 -11.76 12.87
N VAL A 247 4.01 -10.65 12.29
CA VAL A 247 3.44 -10.10 11.06
C VAL A 247 4.38 -10.35 9.90
N CYS A 248 3.89 -11.03 8.87
CA CYS A 248 4.59 -11.25 7.61
C CYS A 248 3.93 -10.45 6.48
N VAL A 249 4.70 -9.63 5.78
CA VAL A 249 4.18 -8.72 4.76
C VAL A 249 4.88 -8.95 3.43
N PRO A 250 4.12 -9.27 2.35
CA PRO A 250 4.68 -9.24 1.00
C PRO A 250 5.05 -7.79 0.67
N SER A 251 6.33 -7.52 0.44
CA SER A 251 6.89 -6.18 0.48
C SER A 251 7.58 -5.80 -0.83
N GLY A 252 6.95 -4.87 -1.58
CA GLY A 252 7.56 -4.21 -2.72
C GLY A 252 8.17 -2.87 -2.31
N ASN A 253 7.32 -1.83 -2.18
CA ASN A 253 7.74 -0.49 -1.78
C ASN A 253 7.83 -0.27 -0.25
N PHE A 254 7.61 -1.31 0.54
CA PHE A 254 7.73 -1.33 2.01
C PHE A 254 6.77 -0.40 2.77
N GLY A 255 5.78 0.19 2.13
CA GLY A 255 4.79 1.06 2.79
C GLY A 255 3.94 0.30 3.81
N ASN A 256 3.48 -0.89 3.46
CA ASN A 256 2.60 -1.70 4.31
C ASN A 256 3.32 -2.17 5.58
N ILE A 257 4.52 -2.77 5.46
CA ILE A 257 5.29 -3.20 6.63
C ILE A 257 5.74 -2.03 7.50
N THR A 258 6.04 -0.86 6.90
CA THR A 258 6.32 0.38 7.65
C THR A 258 5.13 0.76 8.52
N ALA A 259 3.90 0.70 8.00
CA ALA A 259 2.70 0.96 8.78
C ALA A 259 2.51 -0.05 9.93
N ALA A 260 2.87 -1.32 9.73
CA ALA A 260 2.87 -2.33 10.79
C ALA A 260 3.92 -2.02 11.88
N ILE A 261 5.09 -1.52 11.51
CA ILE A 261 6.11 -1.07 12.46
C ILE A 261 5.60 0.13 13.27
N PHE A 262 4.92 1.08 12.62
CA PHE A 262 4.26 2.19 13.32
C PHE A 262 3.20 1.69 14.31
N ALA A 263 2.38 0.71 13.94
CA ALA A 263 1.42 0.10 14.85
C ALA A 263 2.10 -0.48 16.10
N ARG A 264 3.26 -1.14 15.95
CA ARG A 264 4.06 -1.62 17.08
C ARG A 264 4.59 -0.48 17.94
N GLN A 265 5.05 0.62 17.34
CA GLN A 265 5.49 1.81 18.09
C GLN A 265 4.33 2.47 18.87
N MET A 266 3.09 2.33 18.37
CA MET A 266 1.88 2.78 19.06
C MET A 266 1.45 1.86 20.22
N GLY A 267 2.15 0.74 20.43
CA GLY A 267 1.92 -0.20 21.53
C GLY A 267 1.29 -1.53 21.13
N LEU A 268 1.01 -1.75 19.83
CA LEU A 268 0.49 -3.05 19.37
C LEU A 268 1.54 -4.15 19.64
N PRO A 269 1.19 -5.25 20.33
CA PRO A 269 2.15 -6.25 20.79
C PRO A 269 2.60 -7.21 19.67
N ILE A 270 3.13 -6.66 18.57
CA ILE A 270 3.77 -7.44 17.51
C ILE A 270 5.17 -7.84 18.00
N LYS A 271 5.46 -9.14 18.05
CA LYS A 271 6.75 -9.67 18.48
C LYS A 271 7.86 -9.29 17.51
N ARG A 272 7.67 -9.55 16.23
CA ARG A 272 8.61 -9.23 15.15
C ARG A 272 7.91 -9.21 13.79
N PHE A 273 8.68 -8.83 12.76
CA PHE A 273 8.21 -8.78 11.38
C PHE A 273 9.00 -9.72 10.46
N ILE A 274 8.35 -10.14 9.39
CA ILE A 274 9.00 -10.82 8.27
C ILE A 274 8.65 -10.05 6.99
N ALA A 275 9.66 -9.57 6.29
CA ALA A 275 9.51 -8.99 4.97
C ALA A 275 9.67 -10.10 3.93
N ALA A 276 8.59 -10.41 3.20
CA ALA A 276 8.63 -11.40 2.14
C ALA A 276 8.78 -10.70 0.78
N ASN A 277 9.73 -11.12 -0.01
CA ASN A 277 10.06 -10.55 -1.31
C ASN A 277 9.98 -11.62 -2.43
N ASN A 278 9.87 -11.16 -3.66
CA ASN A 278 10.20 -11.92 -4.86
C ASN A 278 11.71 -11.81 -5.13
N ALA A 279 12.14 -12.02 -6.38
CA ALA A 279 13.55 -11.91 -6.76
C ALA A 279 14.16 -10.51 -6.58
N ASN A 280 13.31 -9.48 -6.28
CA ASN A 280 13.75 -8.12 -5.95
C ASN A 280 13.98 -8.01 -4.44
N ASP A 281 15.10 -8.53 -3.97
CA ASP A 281 15.40 -8.82 -2.57
C ASP A 281 16.36 -7.82 -1.89
N VAL A 282 16.43 -6.58 -2.36
CA VAL A 282 17.37 -5.55 -1.87
C VAL A 282 17.35 -5.41 -0.34
N VAL A 283 16.16 -5.38 0.26
CA VAL A 283 16.05 -5.25 1.73
C VAL A 283 16.39 -6.56 2.43
N CYS A 284 16.06 -7.72 1.87
CA CYS A 284 16.49 -9.01 2.42
C CYS A 284 18.02 -9.10 2.50
N GLN A 285 18.73 -8.66 1.47
CA GLN A 285 20.19 -8.59 1.46
C GLN A 285 20.71 -7.58 2.47
N TYR A 286 20.07 -6.39 2.59
CA TYR A 286 20.43 -5.43 3.62
C TYR A 286 20.29 -6.03 5.03
N LEU A 287 19.22 -6.73 5.32
CA LEU A 287 19.01 -7.36 6.63
C LEU A 287 20.10 -8.38 6.99
N GLN A 288 20.64 -9.06 5.98
CA GLN A 288 21.74 -10.02 6.15
C GLN A 288 23.11 -9.35 6.28
N THR A 289 23.37 -8.30 5.50
CA THR A 289 24.74 -7.76 5.30
C THR A 289 24.98 -6.39 5.91
N GLY A 290 23.93 -5.62 6.20
CA GLY A 290 24.01 -4.22 6.61
C GLY A 290 24.26 -3.26 5.43
N ASN A 291 24.39 -3.77 4.20
CA ASN A 291 24.63 -2.95 3.02
C ASN A 291 23.34 -2.80 2.19
N TYR A 292 22.83 -1.56 2.11
CA TYR A 292 21.70 -1.23 1.27
C TYR A 292 22.16 -0.86 -0.15
N ALA A 293 21.91 -1.71 -1.12
CA ALA A 293 22.37 -1.57 -2.50
C ALA A 293 21.20 -1.67 -3.50
N PRO A 294 20.50 -0.56 -3.76
CA PRO A 294 19.45 -0.50 -4.78
C PRO A 294 19.96 -0.94 -6.15
N ARG A 295 19.10 -1.60 -6.91
CA ARG A 295 19.40 -2.10 -8.26
C ARG A 295 18.16 -2.06 -9.15
N PRO A 296 18.30 -2.10 -10.49
CA PRO A 296 17.15 -2.22 -11.39
C PRO A 296 16.28 -3.41 -11.01
N SER A 297 14.96 -3.23 -11.03
CA SER A 297 14.02 -4.31 -10.75
C SER A 297 13.98 -5.32 -11.88
N VAL A 298 13.71 -6.59 -11.52
CA VAL A 298 13.43 -7.67 -12.47
C VAL A 298 11.95 -8.01 -12.45
N GLN A 299 11.39 -8.34 -13.60
CA GLN A 299 9.98 -8.70 -13.73
C GLN A 299 9.73 -10.10 -13.17
N THR A 300 8.66 -10.24 -12.36
CA THR A 300 8.23 -11.49 -11.74
C THR A 300 6.71 -11.68 -11.84
N ILE A 301 6.23 -12.86 -11.45
CA ILE A 301 4.78 -13.15 -11.36
C ILE A 301 4.10 -12.42 -10.19
N ALA A 302 4.86 -11.98 -9.19
CA ALA A 302 4.39 -11.15 -8.07
C ALA A 302 4.73 -9.67 -8.34
N ASN A 303 4.21 -9.14 -9.43
CA ASN A 303 4.64 -7.90 -10.08
C ASN A 303 4.55 -6.63 -9.23
N ALA A 304 3.65 -6.57 -8.24
CA ALA A 304 3.56 -5.42 -7.33
C ALA A 304 4.76 -5.29 -6.39
N MET A 305 5.60 -6.32 -6.31
CA MET A 305 6.86 -6.32 -5.57
C MET A 305 8.11 -6.18 -6.47
N ASP A 306 7.93 -5.88 -7.77
CA ASP A 306 9.04 -5.61 -8.71
C ASP A 306 9.61 -4.21 -8.46
N VAL A 307 10.29 -4.06 -7.34
CA VAL A 307 10.84 -2.80 -6.85
C VAL A 307 12.29 -3.00 -6.45
N GLY A 308 13.19 -2.30 -7.15
CA GLY A 308 14.64 -2.37 -6.94
C GLY A 308 15.19 -1.32 -5.96
N ASP A 309 14.36 -0.30 -5.61
CA ASP A 309 14.69 0.75 -4.63
C ASP A 309 13.42 1.13 -3.84
N PRO A 310 13.09 0.38 -2.78
CA PRO A 310 11.89 0.60 -1.97
C PRO A 310 11.87 1.96 -1.28
N SER A 311 11.04 2.90 -1.73
CA SER A 311 11.00 4.27 -1.21
C SER A 311 10.74 4.34 0.30
N ASN A 312 9.85 3.48 0.84
CA ASN A 312 9.52 3.51 2.27
C ASN A 312 10.60 2.88 3.16
N PHE A 313 11.64 2.28 2.59
CA PHE A 313 12.79 1.84 3.39
C PHE A 313 13.48 3.04 4.05
N ALA A 314 13.46 4.23 3.44
CA ALA A 314 13.93 5.47 4.06
C ALA A 314 13.22 5.77 5.39
N ARG A 315 11.90 5.50 5.49
CA ARG A 315 11.15 5.66 6.75
C ARG A 315 11.57 4.65 7.82
N ILE A 316 11.82 3.40 7.43
CA ILE A 316 12.32 2.37 8.36
C ILE A 316 13.71 2.76 8.85
N SER A 317 14.60 3.12 7.95
CA SER A 317 15.96 3.55 8.29
C SER A 317 15.94 4.75 9.23
N ASP A 318 15.14 5.77 8.93
CA ASP A 318 15.01 6.97 9.74
C ASP A 318 14.46 6.67 11.15
N LEU A 319 13.41 5.85 11.25
CA LEU A 319 12.78 5.46 12.51
C LEU A 319 13.74 4.76 13.48
N PHE A 320 14.73 4.06 12.96
CA PHE A 320 15.76 3.35 13.72
C PHE A 320 17.13 4.02 13.63
N HIS A 321 17.20 5.29 13.21
CA HIS A 321 18.44 6.07 13.11
C HIS A 321 19.53 5.35 12.30
N ALA A 322 19.14 4.64 11.24
CA ALA A 322 19.99 3.80 10.41
C ALA A 322 20.76 2.70 11.18
N ASP A 323 20.30 2.34 12.36
CA ASP A 323 20.89 1.25 13.16
C ASP A 323 20.47 -0.12 12.61
N TRP A 324 21.32 -0.70 11.79
CA TRP A 324 21.11 -2.01 11.20
C TRP A 324 20.85 -3.11 12.24
N GLN A 325 21.53 -3.07 13.39
CA GLN A 325 21.35 -4.09 14.44
C GLN A 325 19.94 -4.04 15.03
N GLN A 326 19.39 -2.85 15.24
CA GLN A 326 18.02 -2.68 15.70
C GLN A 326 17.02 -3.17 14.64
N ILE A 327 17.21 -2.79 13.38
CA ILE A 327 16.31 -3.18 12.28
C ILE A 327 16.31 -4.71 12.14
N ARG A 328 17.47 -5.36 12.06
CA ARG A 328 17.55 -6.82 11.91
C ARG A 328 17.10 -7.61 13.14
N SER A 329 17.15 -7.02 14.33
CA SER A 329 16.63 -7.66 15.53
C SER A 329 15.10 -7.71 15.56
N LEU A 330 14.46 -6.79 14.85
CA LEU A 330 13.00 -6.66 14.77
C LEU A 330 12.41 -7.31 13.50
N MET A 331 13.17 -7.32 12.42
CA MET A 331 12.69 -7.76 11.11
C MET A 331 13.65 -8.75 10.46
N SER A 332 13.14 -9.87 10.01
CA SER A 332 13.81 -10.82 9.11
C SER A 332 13.26 -10.69 7.70
N GLY A 333 14.00 -11.20 6.71
CA GLY A 333 13.58 -11.18 5.31
C GLY A 333 13.74 -12.54 4.65
N ALA A 334 12.84 -12.84 3.71
CA ALA A 334 12.91 -13.99 2.84
C ALA A 334 12.57 -13.60 1.40
N ALA A 335 13.18 -14.23 0.42
CA ALA A 335 12.95 -13.95 -1.00
C ALA A 335 12.77 -15.25 -1.79
N TYR A 336 11.88 -15.22 -2.79
CA TYR A 336 11.45 -16.39 -3.53
C TYR A 336 11.46 -16.13 -5.03
N THR A 337 11.88 -17.15 -5.79
CA THR A 337 11.80 -17.18 -7.25
C THR A 337 10.37 -17.47 -7.71
N ASP A 338 10.05 -17.16 -8.99
CA ASP A 338 8.76 -17.49 -9.59
C ASP A 338 8.41 -18.97 -9.49
N GLU A 339 9.40 -19.85 -9.61
CA GLU A 339 9.20 -21.31 -9.47
C GLU A 339 8.78 -21.68 -8.04
N GLN A 340 9.46 -21.12 -7.04
CA GLN A 340 9.12 -21.33 -5.62
C GLN A 340 7.73 -20.79 -5.30
N ILE A 341 7.40 -19.61 -5.82
CA ILE A 341 6.06 -19.00 -5.66
C ILE A 341 4.97 -19.90 -6.22
N ARG A 342 5.14 -20.42 -7.45
CA ARG A 342 4.19 -21.36 -8.08
C ARG A 342 4.06 -22.65 -7.27
N HIS A 343 5.19 -23.19 -6.79
CA HIS A 343 5.20 -24.38 -5.94
C HIS A 343 4.40 -24.14 -4.63
N THR A 344 4.63 -23.01 -3.97
CA THR A 344 3.95 -22.62 -2.74
C THR A 344 2.44 -22.49 -2.95
N MET A 345 2.01 -21.82 -4.04
CA MET A 345 0.59 -21.69 -4.38
C MET A 345 -0.08 -23.05 -4.53
N ARG A 346 0.55 -23.96 -5.29
CA ARG A 346 0.06 -25.33 -5.48
C ARG A 346 -0.03 -26.09 -4.17
N HIS A 347 1.07 -26.08 -3.40
CA HIS A 347 1.13 -26.82 -2.13
C HIS A 347 0.07 -26.33 -1.13
N CYS A 348 -0.10 -25.02 -0.98
CA CYS A 348 -1.11 -24.45 -0.10
C CYS A 348 -2.52 -24.86 -0.54
N TYR A 349 -2.79 -24.82 -1.84
CA TYR A 349 -4.10 -25.23 -2.38
C TYR A 349 -4.39 -26.73 -2.13
N GLU A 350 -3.42 -27.60 -2.39
CA GLU A 350 -3.56 -29.06 -2.20
C GLU A 350 -3.71 -29.43 -0.72
N ALA A 351 -2.91 -28.81 0.17
CA ALA A 351 -2.88 -29.16 1.58
C ALA A 351 -3.99 -28.48 2.41
N ASN A 352 -4.29 -27.22 2.12
CA ASN A 352 -5.15 -26.37 2.96
C ASN A 352 -6.42 -25.89 2.26
N HIS A 353 -6.61 -26.21 0.98
CA HIS A 353 -7.71 -25.72 0.15
C HIS A 353 -7.84 -24.18 0.15
N TYR A 354 -6.72 -23.49 0.34
CA TYR A 354 -6.63 -22.03 0.33
C TYR A 354 -5.90 -21.55 -0.92
N VAL A 355 -6.56 -20.67 -1.68
CA VAL A 355 -6.01 -20.11 -2.92
C VAL A 355 -5.26 -18.83 -2.59
N LEU A 356 -3.95 -18.85 -2.82
CA LEU A 356 -3.07 -17.70 -2.64
C LEU A 356 -2.92 -16.89 -3.93
N ASP A 357 -2.80 -15.57 -3.82
CA ASP A 357 -2.21 -14.77 -4.88
C ASP A 357 -0.67 -14.91 -4.86
N PRO A 358 0.05 -14.55 -5.96
CA PRO A 358 1.51 -14.70 -5.99
C PRO A 358 2.27 -13.94 -4.89
N HIS A 359 1.74 -12.80 -4.43
CA HIS A 359 2.36 -11.99 -3.36
C HIS A 359 2.14 -12.64 -1.99
N GLY A 360 0.89 -13.04 -1.70
CA GLY A 360 0.57 -13.77 -0.48
C GLY A 360 1.33 -15.10 -0.38
N ALA A 361 1.59 -15.75 -1.50
CA ALA A 361 2.40 -16.97 -1.55
C ALA A 361 3.83 -16.74 -1.02
N CYS A 362 4.47 -15.61 -1.34
CA CYS A 362 5.77 -15.26 -0.76
C CYS A 362 5.69 -15.14 0.76
N ALA A 363 4.66 -14.48 1.28
CA ALA A 363 4.52 -14.24 2.71
C ALA A 363 4.11 -15.52 3.48
N TYR A 364 3.24 -16.34 2.90
CA TYR A 364 2.90 -17.64 3.46
C TYR A 364 4.14 -18.54 3.56
N GLN A 365 4.93 -18.64 2.48
CA GLN A 365 6.16 -19.45 2.49
C GLN A 365 7.18 -18.92 3.51
N ALA A 366 7.30 -17.58 3.64
CA ALA A 366 8.20 -16.99 4.61
C ALA A 366 7.80 -17.31 6.07
N LEU A 367 6.51 -17.41 6.37
CA LEU A 367 6.06 -17.92 7.67
C LEU A 367 6.40 -19.40 7.84
N LYS A 368 6.20 -20.24 6.82
CA LYS A 368 6.58 -21.66 6.86
C LYS A 368 8.07 -21.86 7.17
N ASP A 369 8.91 -21.00 6.61
CA ASP A 369 10.38 -21.11 6.72
C ASP A 369 10.92 -20.51 8.04
N LEU A 370 10.26 -19.49 8.60
CA LEU A 370 10.86 -18.65 9.64
C LEU A 370 10.06 -18.57 10.94
N LEU A 371 8.81 -19.07 10.99
CA LEU A 371 7.99 -19.00 12.21
C LEU A 371 8.53 -19.98 13.27
N ALA A 372 8.75 -19.51 14.49
CA ALA A 372 9.13 -20.34 15.62
C ALA A 372 7.94 -21.11 16.20
N ASP A 373 8.19 -22.19 16.96
CA ASP A 373 7.16 -23.09 17.46
C ASP A 373 6.18 -22.43 18.44
N ASP A 374 6.60 -21.38 19.14
CA ASP A 374 5.79 -20.62 20.08
C ASP A 374 5.12 -19.38 19.46
N GLU A 375 5.29 -19.16 18.16
CA GLU A 375 4.79 -17.96 17.47
C GLU A 375 3.49 -18.23 16.70
N VAL A 376 2.66 -17.19 16.61
CA VAL A 376 1.49 -17.13 15.74
C VAL A 376 1.77 -16.16 14.59
N GLY A 377 1.71 -16.65 13.38
CA GLY A 377 2.03 -15.88 12.17
C GLY A 377 0.79 -15.41 11.44
N VAL A 378 0.77 -14.13 11.06
CA VAL A 378 -0.24 -13.57 10.17
C VAL A 378 0.45 -13.01 8.94
N PHE A 379 0.06 -13.49 7.75
CA PHE A 379 0.54 -12.94 6.49
C PHE A 379 -0.53 -12.09 5.80
N GLY A 380 -0.10 -11.04 5.13
CA GLY A 380 -0.98 -10.23 4.30
C GLY A 380 -1.32 -10.95 2.99
N GLU A 381 -2.60 -11.22 2.76
CA GLU A 381 -3.11 -11.58 1.44
C GLU A 381 -3.60 -10.30 0.77
N THR A 382 -2.72 -9.71 -0.06
CA THR A 382 -2.78 -8.30 -0.44
C THR A 382 -3.62 -8.01 -1.68
N ALA A 383 -3.95 -9.04 -2.45
CA ALA A 383 -4.83 -8.94 -3.62
C ALA A 383 -5.64 -10.24 -3.79
N HIS A 384 -6.82 -10.11 -4.37
CA HIS A 384 -7.63 -11.29 -4.68
C HIS A 384 -6.96 -12.13 -5.78
N PRO A 385 -6.85 -13.46 -5.63
CA PRO A 385 -6.18 -14.34 -6.61
C PRO A 385 -6.68 -14.18 -8.05
N ALA A 386 -7.97 -13.89 -8.24
CA ALA A 386 -8.56 -13.68 -9.57
C ALA A 386 -7.96 -12.51 -10.36
N LYS A 387 -7.25 -11.58 -9.71
CA LYS A 387 -6.52 -10.50 -10.41
C LYS A 387 -5.29 -11.04 -11.18
N PHE A 388 -4.84 -12.22 -10.81
CA PHE A 388 -3.71 -12.95 -11.38
C PHE A 388 -4.17 -14.33 -11.90
N LYS A 389 -5.40 -14.40 -12.41
CA LYS A 389 -6.12 -15.65 -12.75
C LYS A 389 -5.25 -16.63 -13.52
N GLU A 390 -4.64 -16.22 -14.63
CA GLU A 390 -3.83 -17.10 -15.48
C GLU A 390 -2.64 -17.72 -14.70
N THR A 391 -1.95 -16.92 -13.90
CA THR A 391 -0.82 -17.37 -13.08
C THR A 391 -1.29 -18.33 -11.99
N VAL A 392 -2.39 -18.00 -11.31
CA VAL A 392 -2.96 -18.80 -10.22
C VAL A 392 -3.45 -20.15 -10.74
N GLU A 393 -4.31 -20.15 -11.76
CA GLU A 393 -4.85 -21.38 -12.37
C GLU A 393 -3.76 -22.31 -12.90
N SER A 394 -2.75 -21.73 -13.58
CA SER A 394 -1.59 -22.49 -14.03
C SER A 394 -0.79 -23.10 -12.88
N ALA A 395 -0.68 -22.42 -11.74
CA ALA A 395 0.04 -22.91 -10.58
C ALA A 395 -0.70 -24.04 -9.85
N ILE A 396 -2.00 -23.86 -9.60
CA ILE A 396 -2.82 -24.82 -8.81
C ILE A 396 -3.47 -25.91 -9.67
N ASN A 397 -3.39 -25.81 -11.00
CA ASN A 397 -4.03 -26.70 -11.97
C ASN A 397 -5.55 -26.85 -11.73
N ALA A 398 -6.22 -25.73 -11.44
CA ALA A 398 -7.67 -25.66 -11.21
C ALA A 398 -8.18 -24.27 -11.64
N GLU A 399 -9.44 -24.21 -12.05
CA GLU A 399 -10.11 -22.95 -12.37
C GLU A 399 -10.51 -22.21 -11.10
N ILE A 400 -10.45 -20.86 -11.13
CA ILE A 400 -10.94 -19.99 -10.06
C ILE A 400 -11.97 -19.02 -10.62
N ASP A 401 -12.97 -18.73 -9.81
CA ASP A 401 -14.03 -17.79 -10.17
C ASP A 401 -13.53 -16.34 -10.18
N ILE A 402 -14.05 -15.56 -11.12
CA ILE A 402 -13.85 -14.11 -11.12
C ILE A 402 -14.99 -13.48 -10.30
N PRO A 403 -14.70 -12.78 -9.20
CA PRO A 403 -15.72 -12.08 -8.44
C PRO A 403 -16.55 -11.13 -9.32
N GLU A 404 -17.85 -11.05 -9.07
CA GLU A 404 -18.78 -10.23 -9.87
C GLU A 404 -18.31 -8.78 -10.02
N ARG A 405 -17.79 -8.21 -8.94
CA ARG A 405 -17.23 -6.86 -8.93
C ARG A 405 -16.07 -6.69 -9.92
N LEU A 406 -15.20 -7.68 -10.01
CA LEU A 406 -14.08 -7.66 -10.96
C LEU A 406 -14.56 -7.87 -12.40
N ALA A 407 -15.51 -8.79 -12.60
CA ALA A 407 -16.14 -9.02 -13.88
C ALA A 407 -16.88 -7.78 -14.43
N ALA A 408 -17.42 -6.94 -13.55
CA ALA A 408 -18.06 -5.68 -13.93
C ALA A 408 -17.08 -4.70 -14.60
N PHE A 409 -15.86 -4.55 -14.07
CA PHE A 409 -14.83 -3.73 -14.72
C PHE A 409 -14.45 -4.25 -16.10
N MET A 410 -14.34 -5.57 -16.27
CA MET A 410 -13.97 -6.20 -17.54
C MET A 410 -15.00 -5.97 -18.66
N LYS A 411 -16.26 -5.67 -18.32
CA LYS A 411 -17.32 -5.32 -19.28
C LYS A 411 -17.26 -3.86 -19.74
N GLY A 412 -16.49 -3.02 -19.06
CA GLY A 412 -16.35 -1.62 -19.39
C GLY A 412 -15.55 -1.40 -20.69
N LYS A 413 -15.73 -0.23 -21.30
CA LYS A 413 -14.95 0.17 -22.48
C LYS A 413 -13.66 0.87 -22.04
N LYS A 414 -12.52 0.37 -22.50
CA LYS A 414 -11.23 1.00 -22.27
C LYS A 414 -11.21 2.44 -22.83
N GLN A 415 -10.84 3.37 -21.97
CA GLN A 415 -10.61 4.78 -22.27
C GLN A 415 -9.21 5.12 -21.75
N SER A 416 -8.27 5.37 -22.66
CA SER A 416 -6.91 5.75 -22.29
C SER A 416 -6.31 6.65 -23.36
N VAL A 417 -5.43 7.54 -22.95
CA VAL A 417 -4.61 8.38 -23.81
C VAL A 417 -3.28 7.68 -24.00
N SER A 418 -2.95 7.31 -25.25
CA SER A 418 -1.64 6.73 -25.55
C SER A 418 -0.61 7.83 -25.71
N MET A 419 0.56 7.67 -25.10
CA MET A 419 1.61 8.68 -25.06
C MET A 419 3.00 8.05 -25.13
N SER A 420 3.97 8.79 -25.67
CA SER A 420 5.38 8.41 -25.59
C SER A 420 5.90 8.59 -24.15
N LYS A 421 7.08 8.06 -23.86
CA LYS A 421 7.76 8.26 -22.57
C LYS A 421 8.53 9.59 -22.45
N LYS A 422 8.31 10.53 -23.38
CA LYS A 422 8.95 11.85 -23.34
C LYS A 422 8.20 12.78 -22.41
N PHE A 423 8.91 13.45 -21.53
CA PHE A 423 8.31 14.40 -20.58
C PHE A 423 7.61 15.58 -21.29
N SER A 424 8.11 16.02 -22.45
CA SER A 424 7.46 17.07 -23.25
C SER A 424 6.02 16.76 -23.60
N ASP A 425 5.73 15.49 -23.94
CA ASP A 425 4.39 15.07 -24.33
C ASP A 425 3.46 15.02 -23.10
N PHE A 426 3.99 14.55 -21.97
CA PHE A 426 3.26 14.54 -20.70
C PHE A 426 2.97 15.96 -20.20
N LYS A 427 3.98 16.86 -20.24
CA LYS A 427 3.80 18.27 -19.90
C LYS A 427 2.74 18.93 -20.77
N GLN A 428 2.78 18.71 -22.10
CA GLN A 428 1.78 19.26 -23.00
C GLN A 428 0.37 18.76 -22.68
N LEU A 429 0.22 17.48 -22.36
CA LEU A 429 -1.07 16.91 -21.95
C LEU A 429 -1.60 17.59 -20.68
N LEU A 430 -0.77 17.71 -19.64
CA LEU A 430 -1.19 18.34 -18.38
C LEU A 430 -1.50 19.82 -18.52
N MET A 431 -0.76 20.56 -19.37
CA MET A 431 -0.99 21.99 -19.62
C MET A 431 -2.25 22.27 -20.46
N ALA A 432 -2.81 21.26 -21.13
CA ALA A 432 -4.02 21.38 -21.94
C ALA A 432 -5.31 21.11 -21.13
N GLU A 433 -5.19 20.58 -19.94
CA GLU A 433 -6.29 20.25 -19.01
C GLU A 433 -6.63 21.43 -18.09
#